data_6f68f5ecbfdeaeb22146160612d1ab90
#
_entry.id   6f68f5ecbfdeaeb22146160612d1ab90
#
_cell.length_a   1.000
_cell.length_b   1.000
_cell.length_c   1.000
_cell.angle_alpha   90.00
_cell.angle_beta   90.00
_cell.angle_gamma   90.00
#
_symmetry.space_group_name_H-M   'P 1'
#
loop_
_entity.id
_entity.type
_entity.pdbx_description
1 polymer ?
#
loop_
_entity_poly.entity_id
_entity_poly.type
_entity_poly.pdbx_seq_one_letter_code
_entity_poly.pdbx_strand_id
1 'polypeptide(L)'
;MNLVEVIGPSSDLVTIPEARAQCRIPELPGGDPETDALLARYIRAARQYVEWRTGRTLLRTRWRLAAESWPDGRRFMLPRATPLIDVIQAVWHDDAGAEHSFADLVTLDTDGEPGALVLKPGASWPSAAMRASSPIVVVYDAGLDDASPEPSVLAA
;
A
#
# COMPACT_ATOMS: atom_id res chain seq x y z
N MET A 1 7.83 -9.00 -9.95
CA MET A 1 7.31 -8.13 -8.89
C MET A 1 5.82 -8.41 -8.69
N ASN A 2 5.38 -8.75 -7.50
CA ASN A 2 3.98 -9.07 -7.17
C ASN A 2 3.51 -8.19 -6.01
N LEU A 3 2.37 -7.50 -6.19
CA LEU A 3 1.77 -6.61 -5.19
C LEU A 3 0.42 -7.17 -4.74
N VAL A 4 0.24 -7.32 -3.44
CA VAL A 4 -0.98 -7.87 -2.83
C VAL A 4 -1.47 -6.93 -1.74
N GLU A 5 -2.77 -6.68 -1.71
CA GLU A 5 -3.45 -6.01 -0.61
C GLU A 5 -3.53 -6.97 0.58
N VAL A 6 -2.99 -6.57 1.74
CA VAL A 6 -3.00 -7.36 2.98
C VAL A 6 -4.11 -6.93 3.91
N ILE A 7 -4.26 -5.61 4.09
CA ILE A 7 -5.32 -4.99 4.87
C ILE A 7 -5.92 -3.89 4.00
N GLY A 8 -7.18 -4.05 3.65
CA GLY A 8 -7.95 -3.04 2.92
C GLY A 8 -8.37 -1.88 3.85
N PRO A 9 -8.90 -0.80 3.27
CA PRO A 9 -9.37 0.35 4.03
C PRO A 9 -10.56 -0.01 4.93
N SER A 10 -10.60 0.61 6.09
CA SER A 10 -11.66 0.42 7.12
C SER A 10 -12.92 1.25 6.85
N SER A 11 -12.84 2.22 5.95
CA SER A 11 -13.94 3.13 5.59
C SER A 11 -14.07 3.25 4.07
N ASP A 12 -15.16 3.83 3.61
CA ASP A 12 -15.33 4.20 2.21
C ASP A 12 -15.09 5.72 2.04
N LEU A 13 -14.65 6.13 0.85
CA LEU A 13 -14.40 7.56 0.50
C LEU A 13 -15.68 8.39 0.47
N VAL A 14 -16.81 7.75 0.20
CA VAL A 14 -18.13 8.38 0.04
C VAL A 14 -19.09 7.58 0.89
N THR A 15 -19.90 8.26 1.68
CA THR A 15 -20.94 7.63 2.49
C THR A 15 -22.16 7.28 1.63
N ILE A 16 -22.97 6.34 2.08
CA ILE A 16 -24.22 5.97 1.40
C ILE A 16 -25.17 7.18 1.24
N PRO A 17 -25.40 8.01 2.27
CA PRO A 17 -26.22 9.21 2.13
C PRO A 17 -25.69 10.18 1.06
N GLU A 18 -24.40 10.42 1.01
CA GLU A 18 -23.77 11.27 -0.03
C GLU A 18 -23.99 10.69 -1.44
N ALA A 19 -23.78 9.37 -1.59
CA ALA A 19 -24.01 8.68 -2.85
C ALA A 19 -25.50 8.76 -3.28
N ARG A 20 -26.43 8.57 -2.35
CA ARG A 20 -27.88 8.76 -2.61
C ARG A 20 -28.19 10.18 -3.06
N ALA A 21 -27.66 11.17 -2.35
CA ALA A 21 -27.88 12.58 -2.70
C ALA A 21 -27.35 12.90 -4.11
N GLN A 22 -26.13 12.46 -4.43
CA GLN A 22 -25.51 12.67 -5.73
C GLN A 22 -26.29 11.99 -6.87
N CYS A 23 -26.77 10.77 -6.64
CA CYS A 23 -27.54 10.00 -7.61
C CYS A 23 -29.02 10.36 -7.63
N ARG A 24 -29.48 11.28 -6.77
CA ARG A 24 -30.91 11.66 -6.61
C ARG A 24 -31.81 10.47 -6.29
N ILE A 25 -31.32 9.54 -5.49
CA ILE A 25 -32.07 8.38 -5.02
C ILE A 25 -32.79 8.77 -3.72
N PRO A 26 -34.13 8.77 -3.68
CA PRO A 26 -34.86 9.14 -2.48
C PRO A 26 -34.66 8.14 -1.34
N GLU A 27 -34.70 8.64 -0.12
CA GLU A 27 -34.81 7.77 1.05
C GLU A 27 -36.24 7.24 1.18
N LEU A 28 -36.37 5.93 1.36
CA LEU A 28 -37.65 5.29 1.59
C LEU A 28 -37.94 5.22 3.09
N PRO A 29 -39.19 5.43 3.50
CA PRO A 29 -39.62 5.15 4.88
C PRO A 29 -39.33 3.69 5.24
N GLY A 30 -38.50 3.47 6.26
CA GLY A 30 -38.06 2.14 6.68
C GLY A 30 -36.71 1.67 6.10
N GLY A 31 -36.08 2.51 5.29
CA GLY A 31 -34.77 2.20 4.67
C GLY A 31 -34.88 1.41 3.39
N ASP A 32 -33.76 1.21 2.73
CA ASP A 32 -33.62 0.45 1.48
C ASP A 32 -32.29 -0.30 1.45
N PRO A 33 -32.18 -1.40 2.21
CA PRO A 33 -30.93 -2.14 2.36
C PRO A 33 -30.37 -2.71 1.04
N GLU A 34 -31.23 -3.02 0.06
CA GLU A 34 -30.78 -3.54 -1.23
C GLU A 34 -30.09 -2.46 -2.06
N THR A 35 -30.68 -1.27 -2.14
CA THR A 35 -30.06 -0.13 -2.80
C THR A 35 -28.80 0.31 -2.09
N ASP A 36 -28.75 0.32 -0.75
CA ASP A 36 -27.57 0.66 0.02
C ASP A 36 -26.42 -0.33 -0.23
N ALA A 37 -26.72 -1.64 -0.29
CA ALA A 37 -25.72 -2.65 -0.62
C ALA A 37 -25.19 -2.49 -2.06
N LEU A 38 -26.05 -2.11 -2.99
CA LEU A 38 -25.67 -1.85 -4.38
C LEU A 38 -24.77 -0.60 -4.47
N LEU A 39 -25.15 0.49 -3.81
CA LEU A 39 -24.34 1.71 -3.73
C LEU A 39 -22.96 1.44 -3.12
N ALA A 40 -22.89 0.69 -2.03
CA ALA A 40 -21.61 0.31 -1.40
C ALA A 40 -20.70 -0.46 -2.37
N ARG A 41 -21.27 -1.33 -3.23
CA ARG A 41 -20.48 -2.01 -4.28
C ARG A 41 -19.97 -1.03 -5.33
N TYR A 42 -20.79 -0.09 -5.77
CA TYR A 42 -20.39 0.90 -6.76
C TYR A 42 -19.35 1.86 -6.22
N ILE A 43 -19.47 2.30 -4.96
CA ILE A 43 -18.46 3.15 -4.31
C ILE A 43 -17.09 2.45 -4.29
N ARG A 44 -17.06 1.16 -3.86
CA ARG A 44 -15.80 0.38 -3.86
C ARG A 44 -15.25 0.17 -5.27
N ALA A 45 -16.08 -0.15 -6.24
CA ALA A 45 -15.66 -0.34 -7.63
C ALA A 45 -15.12 0.96 -8.22
N ALA A 46 -15.77 2.10 -7.97
CA ALA A 46 -15.30 3.41 -8.42
C ALA A 46 -13.95 3.78 -7.79
N ARG A 47 -13.78 3.56 -6.47
CA ARG A 47 -12.51 3.75 -5.79
C ARG A 47 -11.40 2.90 -6.44
N GLN A 48 -11.62 1.60 -6.58
CA GLN A 48 -10.65 0.68 -7.18
C GLN A 48 -10.28 1.09 -8.61
N TYR A 49 -11.25 1.54 -9.40
CA TYR A 49 -11.01 2.04 -10.75
C TYR A 49 -10.12 3.28 -10.76
N VAL A 50 -10.40 4.26 -9.90
CA VAL A 50 -9.60 5.48 -9.79
C VAL A 50 -8.18 5.14 -9.31
N GLU A 51 -8.03 4.32 -8.28
CA GLU A 51 -6.73 3.86 -7.77
C GLU A 51 -5.92 3.12 -8.85
N TRP A 52 -6.58 2.24 -9.60
CA TRP A 52 -5.93 1.55 -10.72
C TRP A 52 -5.50 2.53 -11.83
N ARG A 53 -6.37 3.45 -12.19
CA ARG A 53 -6.13 4.40 -13.29
C ARG A 53 -5.04 5.42 -12.98
N THR A 54 -4.93 5.81 -11.73
CA THR A 54 -3.97 6.83 -11.26
C THR A 54 -2.67 6.23 -10.71
N GLY A 55 -2.65 4.94 -10.40
CA GLY A 55 -1.54 4.29 -9.70
C GLY A 55 -1.40 4.73 -8.25
N ARG A 56 -2.43 5.37 -7.66
CA ARG A 56 -2.44 5.89 -6.30
C ARG A 56 -3.23 4.97 -5.38
N THR A 57 -3.02 5.09 -4.08
CA THR A 57 -3.88 4.54 -3.03
C THR A 57 -4.63 5.70 -2.38
N LEU A 58 -5.96 5.68 -2.42
CA LEU A 58 -6.78 6.79 -1.92
C LEU A 58 -7.06 6.69 -0.42
N LEU A 59 -7.30 5.50 0.08
CA LEU A 59 -7.53 5.24 1.51
C LEU A 59 -6.40 4.38 2.07
N ARG A 60 -6.09 4.54 3.34
CA ARG A 60 -5.05 3.74 3.99
C ARG A 60 -5.23 2.26 3.72
N THR A 61 -4.26 1.68 3.06
CA THR A 61 -4.22 0.29 2.63
C THR A 61 -2.84 -0.26 2.89
N ARG A 62 -2.77 -1.45 3.49
CA ARG A 62 -1.52 -2.17 3.69
C ARG A 62 -1.23 -3.06 2.50
N TRP A 63 -0.09 -2.82 1.88
CA TRP A 63 0.39 -3.54 0.72
C TRP A 63 1.57 -4.44 1.09
N ARG A 64 1.63 -5.61 0.48
CA ARG A 64 2.80 -6.49 0.50
C ARG A 64 3.35 -6.59 -0.91
N LEU A 65 4.56 -6.11 -1.08
CA LEU A 65 5.32 -6.20 -2.32
C LEU A 65 6.33 -7.35 -2.20
N ALA A 66 6.32 -8.24 -3.19
CA ALA A 66 7.34 -9.28 -3.36
C ALA A 66 8.11 -9.02 -4.66
N ALA A 67 9.44 -8.99 -4.58
CA ALA A 67 10.33 -8.75 -5.72
C ALA A 67 11.36 -9.89 -5.86
N GLU A 68 11.79 -10.12 -7.10
CA GLU A 68 12.72 -11.21 -7.45
C GLU A 68 14.19 -10.77 -7.39
N SER A 69 14.45 -9.47 -7.49
CA SER A 69 15.81 -8.90 -7.49
C SER A 69 15.82 -7.51 -6.91
N TRP A 70 16.99 -7.08 -6.45
CA TRP A 70 17.25 -5.70 -6.11
C TRP A 70 17.18 -4.80 -7.36
N PRO A 71 16.81 -3.52 -7.22
CA PRO A 71 16.90 -2.58 -8.33
C PRO A 71 18.37 -2.26 -8.66
N ASP A 72 18.63 -1.90 -9.93
CA ASP A 72 19.96 -1.52 -10.37
C ASP A 72 20.47 -0.22 -9.73
N GLY A 73 19.57 0.62 -9.25
CA GLY A 73 19.86 1.91 -8.62
C GLY A 73 19.75 1.90 -7.10
N ARG A 74 19.82 3.10 -6.52
CA ARG A 74 19.72 3.31 -5.07
C ARG A 74 18.27 3.37 -4.56
N ARG A 75 17.26 3.35 -5.45
CA ARG A 75 15.84 3.52 -5.13
C ARG A 75 15.08 2.24 -5.39
N PHE A 76 14.38 1.75 -4.37
CA PHE A 76 13.42 0.66 -4.48
C PHE A 76 12.02 1.28 -4.50
N MET A 77 11.43 1.38 -5.68
CA MET A 77 10.11 1.99 -5.86
C MET A 77 9.01 1.12 -5.28
N LEU A 78 8.08 1.73 -4.58
CA LEU A 78 6.93 1.06 -3.97
C LEU A 78 5.68 1.36 -4.80
N PRO A 79 5.18 0.40 -5.60
CA PRO A 79 3.99 0.61 -6.42
C PRO A 79 2.79 1.03 -5.56
N ARG A 80 1.95 1.95 -6.06
CA ARG A 80 0.78 2.49 -5.36
C ARG A 80 1.08 3.24 -4.04
N ALA A 81 2.35 3.43 -3.69
CA ALA A 81 2.76 4.21 -2.53
C ALA A 81 2.66 5.72 -2.82
N THR A 82 1.46 6.20 -3.07
CA THR A 82 1.16 7.61 -3.33
C THR A 82 -0.15 7.99 -2.65
N PRO A 83 -0.10 8.69 -1.52
CA PRO A 83 1.10 8.93 -0.70
C PRO A 83 1.58 7.67 0.02
N LEU A 84 2.89 7.56 0.24
CA LEU A 84 3.49 6.58 1.14
C LEU A 84 3.31 7.08 2.58
N ILE A 85 2.75 6.24 3.45
CA ILE A 85 2.61 6.56 4.88
C ILE A 85 3.81 6.03 5.63
N ASP A 86 4.05 4.71 5.55
CA ASP A 86 5.03 4.03 6.37
C ASP A 86 5.45 2.67 5.79
N VAL A 87 6.60 2.16 6.24
CA VAL A 87 7.08 0.80 5.92
C VAL A 87 7.15 -0.04 7.18
N ILE A 88 6.32 -1.07 7.22
CA ILE A 88 6.14 -1.94 8.37
C ILE A 88 7.21 -3.04 8.41
N GLN A 89 7.60 -3.54 7.23
CA GLN A 89 8.59 -4.61 7.10
C GLN A 89 9.40 -4.42 5.83
N ALA A 90 10.72 -4.58 5.93
CA ALA A 90 11.65 -4.56 4.83
C ALA A 90 12.67 -5.70 5.02
N VAL A 91 12.41 -6.85 4.39
CA VAL A 91 13.20 -8.08 4.57
C VAL A 91 13.54 -8.72 3.25
N TRP A 92 14.60 -9.53 3.27
CA TRP A 92 14.96 -10.42 2.19
C TRP A 92 15.32 -11.80 2.73
N HIS A 93 15.27 -12.82 1.89
CA HIS A 93 15.55 -14.20 2.26
C HIS A 93 16.74 -14.72 1.47
N ASP A 94 17.70 -15.30 2.16
CA ASP A 94 18.85 -15.95 1.54
C ASP A 94 18.46 -17.30 0.89
N ASP A 95 19.42 -17.95 0.27
CA ASP A 95 19.25 -19.24 -0.41
C ASP A 95 18.91 -20.39 0.56
N ALA A 96 19.26 -20.27 1.84
CA ALA A 96 18.85 -21.18 2.91
C ALA A 96 17.43 -20.89 3.42
N GLY A 97 16.81 -19.78 3.00
CA GLY A 97 15.48 -19.34 3.42
C GLY A 97 15.46 -18.53 4.71
N ALA A 98 16.60 -18.17 5.27
CA ALA A 98 16.66 -17.31 6.44
C ALA A 98 16.26 -15.87 6.09
N GLU A 99 15.50 -15.25 6.98
CA GLU A 99 15.04 -13.86 6.83
C GLU A 99 16.07 -12.87 7.39
N HIS A 100 16.34 -11.84 6.63
CA HIS A 100 17.26 -10.75 6.99
C HIS A 100 16.58 -9.40 6.77
N SER A 101 16.67 -8.51 7.75
CA SER A 101 16.20 -7.12 7.59
C SER A 101 17.18 -6.30 6.77
N PHE A 102 16.65 -5.42 5.93
CA PHE A 102 17.43 -4.37 5.27
C PHE A 102 16.94 -2.94 5.61
N ALA A 103 16.06 -2.82 6.61
CA ALA A 103 15.52 -1.55 7.06
C ALA A 103 16.62 -0.54 7.44
N ASP A 104 17.69 -1.00 8.08
CA ASP A 104 18.80 -0.15 8.50
C ASP A 104 19.62 0.44 7.32
N LEU A 105 19.53 -0.17 6.15
CA LEU A 105 20.25 0.27 4.94
C LEU A 105 19.54 1.38 4.18
N VAL A 106 18.26 1.64 4.48
CA VAL A 106 17.41 2.51 3.68
C VAL A 106 16.79 3.63 4.51
N THR A 107 16.31 4.66 3.82
CA THR A 107 15.44 5.71 4.34
C THR A 107 14.18 5.76 3.47
N LEU A 108 13.06 6.18 4.07
CA LEU A 108 11.83 6.44 3.33
C LEU A 108 11.95 7.73 2.52
N ASP A 109 11.49 7.67 1.28
CA ASP A 109 11.18 8.83 0.47
C ASP A 109 9.66 8.88 0.29
N THR A 110 9.02 9.73 1.09
CA THR A 110 7.57 9.95 1.09
C THR A 110 7.15 11.06 0.14
N ASP A 111 8.09 11.89 -0.30
CA ASP A 111 7.84 13.03 -1.19
C ASP A 111 7.79 12.61 -2.66
N GLY A 112 8.35 11.43 -2.97
CA GLY A 112 8.32 10.85 -4.31
C GLY A 112 6.94 10.30 -4.69
N GLU A 113 6.59 10.38 -5.98
CA GLU A 113 5.39 9.75 -6.54
C GLU A 113 5.76 8.73 -7.62
N PRO A 114 5.68 7.42 -7.31
CA PRO A 114 5.37 6.80 -6.03
C PRO A 114 6.50 6.91 -5.01
N GLY A 115 6.18 6.75 -3.73
CA GLY A 115 7.15 6.66 -2.65
C GLY A 115 8.15 5.52 -2.83
N ALA A 116 9.29 5.61 -2.17
CA ALA A 116 10.39 4.66 -2.35
C ALA A 116 11.20 4.43 -1.07
N LEU A 117 11.91 3.30 -1.03
CA LEU A 117 13.04 3.09 -0.13
C LEU A 117 14.33 3.52 -0.84
N VAL A 118 15.12 4.36 -0.19
CA VAL A 118 16.36 4.90 -0.75
C VAL A 118 17.54 4.47 0.11
N LEU A 119 18.56 3.87 -0.50
CA LEU A 119 19.80 3.49 0.20
C LEU A 119 20.43 4.71 0.90
N LYS A 120 20.78 4.55 2.15
CA LYS A 120 21.57 5.54 2.91
C LYS A 120 22.94 5.78 2.26
N PRO A 121 23.57 6.96 2.42
CA PRO A 121 24.90 7.20 1.91
C PRO A 121 25.89 6.12 2.36
N GLY A 122 26.64 5.57 1.40
CA GLY A 122 27.60 4.48 1.66
C GLY A 122 27.01 3.08 1.77
N ALA A 123 25.67 2.92 1.84
CA ALA A 123 25.04 1.62 1.83
C ALA A 123 24.91 1.05 0.41
N SER A 124 24.85 -0.29 0.33
CA SER A 124 24.59 -1.06 -0.88
C SER A 124 23.55 -2.13 -0.60
N TRP A 125 22.84 -2.58 -1.64
CA TRP A 125 21.95 -3.73 -1.54
C TRP A 125 22.74 -4.99 -1.18
N PRO A 126 22.16 -5.93 -0.39
CA PRO A 126 22.81 -7.20 -0.08
C PRO A 126 23.21 -7.96 -1.34
N SER A 127 24.43 -8.49 -1.35
CA SER A 127 24.99 -9.25 -2.48
C SER A 127 24.99 -10.77 -2.26
N ALA A 128 24.49 -11.24 -1.11
CA ALA A 128 24.39 -12.66 -0.81
C ALA A 128 23.39 -13.37 -1.73
N ALA A 129 23.58 -14.67 -1.93
CA ALA A 129 22.66 -15.49 -2.70
C ALA A 129 21.26 -15.44 -2.06
N MET A 130 20.24 -15.31 -2.90
CA MET A 130 18.86 -15.20 -2.46
C MET A 130 18.07 -16.44 -2.90
N ARG A 131 16.99 -16.75 -2.17
CA ARG A 131 16.06 -17.82 -2.57
C ARG A 131 15.50 -17.57 -3.96
N ALA A 132 15.10 -18.64 -4.66
CA ALA A 132 14.72 -18.58 -6.07
C ALA A 132 13.41 -17.83 -6.37
N SER A 133 12.51 -17.68 -5.38
CA SER A 133 11.21 -17.03 -5.62
C SER A 133 10.90 -16.01 -4.54
N SER A 134 10.52 -14.82 -4.97
CA SER A 134 10.08 -13.71 -4.09
C SER A 134 11.02 -13.47 -2.89
N PRO A 135 12.35 -13.37 -3.13
CA PRO A 135 13.30 -13.22 -2.05
C PRO A 135 13.13 -11.95 -1.24
N ILE A 136 12.69 -10.87 -1.86
CA ILE A 136 12.57 -9.56 -1.22
C ILE A 136 11.10 -9.29 -0.92
N VAL A 137 10.80 -8.92 0.31
CA VAL A 137 9.46 -8.60 0.78
C VAL A 137 9.46 -7.24 1.48
N VAL A 138 8.57 -6.37 1.04
CA VAL A 138 8.32 -5.09 1.68
C VAL A 138 6.83 -5.00 2.01
N VAL A 139 6.52 -4.71 3.27
CA VAL A 139 5.14 -4.42 3.71
C VAL A 139 5.07 -2.95 4.08
N TYR A 140 4.13 -2.23 3.49
CA TYR A 140 3.99 -0.79 3.69
C TYR A 140 2.53 -0.34 3.68
N ASP A 141 2.28 0.78 4.32
CA ASP A 141 1.00 1.47 4.33
C ASP A 141 1.05 2.66 3.37
N ALA A 142 0.03 2.79 2.56
CA ALA A 142 -0.13 3.90 1.63
C ALA A 142 -1.57 4.39 1.62
N GLY A 143 -1.79 5.61 1.14
CA GLY A 143 -3.10 6.25 1.06
C GLY A 143 -3.24 7.42 2.02
N LEU A 144 -4.41 8.05 2.02
CA LEU A 144 -4.74 9.10 2.98
C LEU A 144 -5.02 8.47 4.35
N ASP A 145 -4.42 9.03 5.38
CA ASP A 145 -4.51 8.50 6.74
C ASP A 145 -5.63 9.19 7.52
N ASP A 146 -6.58 8.38 7.99
CA ASP A 146 -7.63 8.81 8.94
C ASP A 146 -7.34 8.36 10.37
N ALA A 147 -6.30 7.58 10.62
CA ALA A 147 -6.05 6.94 11.90
C ALA A 147 -4.59 7.09 12.35
N SER A 148 -4.36 7.08 13.67
CA SER A 148 -3.04 7.08 14.28
C SER A 148 -2.14 5.98 13.71
N PRO A 149 -0.92 6.30 13.26
CA PRO A 149 -0.02 5.31 12.69
C PRO A 149 0.44 4.29 13.75
N GLU A 150 0.52 3.02 13.35
CA GLU A 150 1.36 2.07 14.08
C GLU A 150 2.85 2.47 13.91
N PRO A 151 3.72 2.19 14.90
CA PRO A 151 5.11 2.61 14.85
C PRO A 151 5.85 2.01 13.64
N SER A 152 6.56 2.87 12.94
CA SER A 152 7.39 2.52 11.78
C SER A 152 8.62 1.72 12.19
N VAL A 153 8.95 0.69 11.41
CA VAL A 153 10.22 -0.06 11.53
C VAL A 153 11.43 0.83 11.18
N LEU A 154 11.21 1.91 10.43
CA LEU A 154 12.27 2.81 9.96
C LEU A 154 12.35 4.14 10.73
N ALA A 155 11.44 4.38 11.69
CA ALA A 155 11.42 5.60 12.50
C ALA A 155 12.26 5.52 13.79
N ALA A 156 13.03 4.45 13.98
CA ALA A 156 13.90 4.24 15.14
C ALA A 156 15.34 4.63 14.85
#